data_1e3b08a4c6ce03108813291194694881
#
_entry.id   1e3b08a4c6ce03108813291194694881
#
_cell.length_a   1.000
_cell.length_b   1.000
_cell.length_c   1.000
_cell.angle_alpha   90.00
_cell.angle_beta   90.00
_cell.angle_gamma   90.00
#
_symmetry.space_group_name_H-M   'P 1'
#
loop_
_entity.id
_entity.type
_entity.pdbx_description
1 polymer ?
#
loop_
_entity_poly.entity_id
_entity_poly.type
_entity_poly.pdbx_seq_one_letter_code
_entity_poly.pdbx_strand_id
1 'polypeptide(L)'
;HMLGVGAIAAGMAYREMLKANGGSGTVKIFGCPGEESGSGKAYMARDGVFDDCDIALTWHPANFHMVCTGSSQSCIQACFRFHGVSSHAAGAPHLGRSALDAVELMDVGVNYMREHMEDSDRVHYAITNTGGKSPNVVQAEAEVRYLIRSATNPKCKKLYERVVRIAQGAALMTDTKLEVLFDEGLSNTVPNFALEDVIAKAFQTVGVPTYTAEE
;
A
#
# COMPACT_ATOMS: atom_id res chain seq x y z
N HIS A 1 8.08 3.75 17.61
CA HIS A 1 9.33 4.40 18.04
C HIS A 1 10.51 3.45 18.15
N MET A 2 10.33 2.15 18.33
CA MET A 2 11.43 1.15 18.27
C MET A 2 12.20 1.22 16.94
N LEU A 3 11.49 1.31 15.82
CA LEU A 3 12.04 1.42 14.46
C LEU A 3 13.05 2.59 14.35
N GLY A 4 12.62 3.79 14.76
CA GLY A 4 13.46 4.99 14.68
C GLY A 4 14.66 4.93 15.62
N VAL A 5 14.46 4.50 16.86
CA VAL A 5 15.57 4.38 17.85
C VAL A 5 16.60 3.36 17.38
N GLY A 6 16.18 2.21 16.85
CA GLY A 6 17.08 1.18 16.32
C GLY A 6 17.90 1.69 15.13
N ALA A 7 17.28 2.41 14.18
CA ALA A 7 17.98 2.99 13.05
C ALA A 7 19.03 4.05 13.48
N ILE A 8 18.66 4.91 14.44
CA ILE A 8 19.60 5.92 15.00
C ILE A 8 20.76 5.24 15.71
N ALA A 9 20.49 4.25 16.55
CA ALA A 9 21.52 3.51 17.27
C ALA A 9 22.49 2.79 16.31
N ALA A 10 21.95 2.14 15.28
CA ALA A 10 22.77 1.49 14.25
C ALA A 10 23.67 2.49 13.51
N GLY A 11 23.13 3.64 13.12
CA GLY A 11 23.91 4.69 12.46
C GLY A 11 25.03 5.27 13.36
N MET A 12 24.74 5.45 14.65
CA MET A 12 25.74 5.90 15.63
C MET A 12 26.84 4.84 15.83
N ALA A 13 26.47 3.59 15.99
CA ALA A 13 27.42 2.49 16.16
C ALA A 13 28.35 2.35 14.93
N TYR A 14 27.77 2.42 13.74
CA TYR A 14 28.54 2.35 12.50
C TYR A 14 29.53 3.53 12.37
N ARG A 15 29.11 4.74 12.71
CA ARG A 15 29.99 5.92 12.76
C ARG A 15 31.19 5.70 13.69
N GLU A 16 30.96 5.20 14.90
CA GLU A 16 32.05 4.96 15.87
C GLU A 16 32.97 3.81 15.40
N MET A 17 32.41 2.78 14.76
CA MET A 17 33.20 1.71 14.15
C MET A 17 34.12 2.23 13.03
N LEU A 18 33.62 3.09 12.15
CA LEU A 18 34.43 3.72 11.10
C LEU A 18 35.61 4.51 11.71
N LYS A 19 35.35 5.32 12.74
CA LYS A 19 36.42 6.09 13.43
C LYS A 19 37.46 5.16 14.06
N ALA A 20 37.03 4.13 14.76
CA ALA A 20 37.92 3.20 15.45
C ALA A 20 38.86 2.44 14.49
N ASN A 21 38.38 2.16 13.27
CA ASN A 21 39.13 1.43 12.24
C ASN A 21 39.84 2.33 11.24
N GLY A 22 39.87 3.66 11.45
CA GLY A 22 40.48 4.61 10.51
C GLY A 22 39.76 4.66 9.16
N GLY A 23 38.52 4.20 9.09
CA GLY A 23 37.69 4.23 7.89
C GLY A 23 37.07 5.60 7.64
N SER A 24 36.64 5.84 6.41
CA SER A 24 35.92 7.04 6.01
C SER A 24 34.61 6.67 5.35
N GLY A 25 33.59 7.50 5.51
CA GLY A 25 32.29 7.30 4.92
C GLY A 25 31.26 8.27 5.47
N THR A 26 30.12 8.33 4.81
CA THR A 26 28.97 9.13 5.25
C THR A 26 27.85 8.21 5.70
N VAL A 27 27.31 8.45 6.89
CA VAL A 27 26.12 7.77 7.39
C VAL A 27 24.96 8.74 7.37
N LYS A 28 23.90 8.41 6.66
CA LYS A 28 22.66 9.17 6.62
C LYS A 28 21.55 8.39 7.32
N ILE A 29 20.78 9.08 8.15
CA ILE A 29 19.60 8.53 8.81
C ILE A 29 18.39 9.29 8.28
N PHE A 30 17.45 8.57 7.68
CA PHE A 30 16.27 9.14 7.06
C PHE A 30 15.04 8.93 7.96
N GLY A 31 14.38 10.03 8.33
CA GLY A 31 13.02 9.99 8.87
C GLY A 31 12.02 9.89 7.72
N CYS A 32 11.25 8.81 7.67
CA CYS A 32 10.32 8.55 6.56
C CYS A 32 8.87 8.66 7.08
N PRO A 33 8.21 9.82 6.91
CA PRO A 33 6.85 10.02 7.37
C PRO A 33 5.83 9.31 6.49
N GLY A 34 4.61 9.11 7.02
CA GLY A 34 3.46 8.62 6.25
C GLY A 34 3.63 7.20 5.71
N GLU A 35 4.30 6.31 6.45
CA GLU A 35 4.53 4.94 5.99
C GLU A 35 3.22 4.16 5.84
N GLU A 36 2.33 4.23 6.85
CA GLU A 36 1.10 3.43 6.93
C GLU A 36 -0.03 3.93 5.99
N SER A 37 0.04 5.14 5.48
CA SER A 37 -1.09 5.73 4.76
C SER A 37 -0.73 6.76 3.70
N GLY A 38 0.54 6.97 3.42
CA GLY A 38 0.95 8.04 2.51
C GLY A 38 2.16 7.71 1.64
N SER A 39 2.69 6.48 1.73
CA SER A 39 3.84 6.03 0.92
C SER A 39 5.01 7.02 0.88
N GLY A 40 5.33 7.66 2.02
CA GLY A 40 6.32 8.73 2.09
C GLY A 40 7.67 8.38 1.47
N LYS A 41 8.16 7.14 1.67
CA LYS A 41 9.41 6.65 1.05
C LYS A 41 9.35 6.63 -0.47
N ALA A 42 8.20 6.35 -1.07
CA ALA A 42 8.04 6.36 -2.53
C ALA A 42 8.20 7.77 -3.09
N TYR A 43 7.65 8.78 -2.41
CA TYR A 43 7.85 10.18 -2.77
C TYR A 43 9.29 10.62 -2.57
N MET A 44 9.93 10.24 -1.45
CA MET A 44 11.34 10.53 -1.20
C MET A 44 12.25 9.91 -2.28
N ALA A 45 11.97 8.66 -2.68
CA ALA A 45 12.71 7.99 -3.76
C ALA A 45 12.49 8.68 -5.11
N ARG A 46 11.25 9.05 -5.45
CA ARG A 46 10.94 9.82 -6.67
C ARG A 46 11.71 11.14 -6.72
N ASP A 47 11.86 11.79 -5.59
CA ASP A 47 12.51 13.12 -5.49
C ASP A 47 14.03 12.99 -5.31
N GLY A 48 14.60 11.78 -5.45
CA GLY A 48 16.05 11.53 -5.46
C GLY A 48 16.73 11.57 -4.09
N VAL A 49 15.97 11.52 -3.00
CA VAL A 49 16.52 11.67 -1.62
C VAL A 49 17.57 10.60 -1.29
N PHE A 50 17.50 9.44 -1.94
CA PHE A 50 18.39 8.31 -1.69
C PHE A 50 19.47 8.12 -2.76
N ASP A 51 19.50 8.94 -3.81
CA ASP A 51 20.33 8.71 -5.01
C ASP A 51 21.83 8.77 -4.75
N ASP A 52 22.26 9.44 -3.69
CA ASP A 52 23.66 9.54 -3.28
C ASP A 52 24.05 8.49 -2.22
N CYS A 53 23.23 7.48 -1.99
CA CYS A 53 23.50 6.38 -1.07
C CYS A 53 23.96 5.14 -1.83
N ASP A 54 25.13 4.59 -1.48
CA ASP A 54 25.63 3.33 -2.03
C ASP A 54 24.83 2.13 -1.52
N ILE A 55 24.37 2.19 -0.26
CA ILE A 55 23.62 1.13 0.43
C ILE A 55 22.52 1.77 1.27
N ALA A 56 21.33 1.21 1.21
CA ALA A 56 20.21 1.54 2.09
C ALA A 56 19.77 0.30 2.87
N LEU A 57 19.66 0.45 4.19
CA LEU A 57 19.20 -0.61 5.10
C LEU A 57 17.98 -0.15 5.85
N THR A 58 17.08 -1.08 6.09
CA THR A 58 15.90 -0.87 6.94
C THR A 58 15.66 -2.11 7.78
N TRP A 59 14.87 -1.98 8.84
CA TRP A 59 14.44 -3.10 9.66
C TRP A 59 12.99 -2.92 10.10
N HIS A 60 12.36 -3.98 10.52
CA HIS A 60 11.01 -3.96 11.07
C HIS A 60 10.94 -4.90 12.30
N PRO A 61 10.37 -4.45 13.42
CA PRO A 61 10.17 -5.32 14.57
C PRO A 61 9.21 -6.45 14.22
N ALA A 62 9.54 -7.65 14.68
CA ALA A 62 8.73 -8.86 14.51
C ALA A 62 8.84 -9.74 15.77
N ASN A 63 8.12 -10.84 15.78
CA ASN A 63 8.16 -11.80 16.89
C ASN A 63 9.29 -12.84 16.75
N PHE A 64 10.18 -12.67 15.81
CA PHE A 64 11.36 -13.52 15.58
C PHE A 64 12.47 -12.71 14.88
N HIS A 65 13.71 -13.20 15.00
CA HIS A 65 14.88 -12.61 14.34
C HIS A 65 15.15 -13.31 13.02
N MET A 66 15.17 -12.52 11.94
CA MET A 66 15.48 -13.05 10.62
C MET A 66 16.09 -11.98 9.69
N VAL A 67 16.79 -12.42 8.69
CA VAL A 67 17.08 -11.60 7.51
C VAL A 67 15.92 -11.78 6.54
N CYS A 68 15.24 -10.70 6.19
CA CYS A 68 14.15 -10.75 5.21
C CYS A 68 14.70 -11.02 3.82
N THR A 69 14.42 -12.21 3.30
CA THR A 69 14.78 -12.62 1.95
C THR A 69 13.49 -12.82 1.14
N GLY A 70 13.45 -12.35 -0.07
CA GLY A 70 12.30 -12.52 -0.93
C GLY A 70 11.61 -11.23 -1.33
N SER A 71 10.58 -11.37 -2.16
CA SER A 71 9.81 -10.25 -2.69
C SER A 71 8.55 -10.01 -1.87
N SER A 72 8.15 -8.75 -1.79
CA SER A 72 6.80 -8.34 -1.35
C SER A 72 5.87 -8.20 -2.56
N GLN A 73 4.57 -8.06 -2.31
CA GLN A 73 3.64 -7.71 -3.38
C GLN A 73 3.77 -6.22 -3.76
N SER A 74 3.63 -5.93 -5.06
CA SER A 74 3.31 -4.60 -5.55
C SER A 74 1.87 -4.25 -5.20
N CYS A 75 1.57 -2.97 -4.96
CA CYS A 75 0.20 -2.52 -4.74
C CYS A 75 -0.13 -1.20 -5.43
N ILE A 76 -1.42 -1.02 -5.72
CA ILE A 76 -2.02 0.24 -6.18
C ILE A 76 -3.27 0.48 -5.33
N GLN A 77 -3.37 1.69 -4.77
CA GLN A 77 -4.56 2.17 -4.07
C GLN A 77 -5.21 3.28 -4.89
N ALA A 78 -6.54 3.21 -5.02
CA ALA A 78 -7.32 4.20 -5.73
C ALA A 78 -8.72 4.34 -5.13
N CYS A 79 -9.25 5.57 -5.17
CA CYS A 79 -10.64 5.85 -4.85
C CYS A 79 -11.47 5.88 -6.14
N PHE A 80 -12.61 5.22 -6.10
CA PHE A 80 -13.62 5.22 -7.15
C PHE A 80 -14.82 5.98 -6.63
N ARG A 81 -15.01 7.19 -7.16
CA ARG A 81 -16.10 8.06 -6.77
C ARG A 81 -17.13 8.10 -7.87
N PHE A 82 -18.37 7.87 -7.48
CA PHE A 82 -19.51 7.92 -8.40
C PHE A 82 -20.34 9.17 -8.12
N HIS A 83 -20.79 9.79 -9.20
CA HIS A 83 -21.64 10.97 -9.16
C HIS A 83 -22.95 10.65 -9.86
N GLY A 84 -24.02 10.69 -9.11
CA GLY A 84 -25.40 10.43 -9.55
C GLY A 84 -26.29 11.67 -9.47
N VAL A 85 -27.57 11.45 -9.29
CA VAL A 85 -28.58 12.51 -9.16
C VAL A 85 -29.48 12.18 -7.96
N SER A 86 -29.55 13.13 -7.03
CA SER A 86 -30.44 12.98 -5.85
C SER A 86 -31.89 13.14 -6.22
N SER A 87 -32.74 12.35 -5.58
CA SER A 87 -34.18 12.48 -5.64
C SER A 87 -34.84 11.91 -4.37
N HIS A 88 -36.14 12.17 -4.20
CA HIS A 88 -36.90 11.51 -3.14
C HIS A 88 -37.25 10.08 -3.59
N ALA A 89 -36.72 9.07 -2.90
CA ALA A 89 -36.79 7.67 -3.34
C ALA A 89 -38.24 7.12 -3.44
N ALA A 90 -39.20 7.66 -2.69
CA ALA A 90 -40.63 7.28 -2.80
C ALA A 90 -41.43 8.22 -3.70
N GLY A 91 -41.14 9.53 -3.66
CA GLY A 91 -41.96 10.54 -4.37
C GLY A 91 -41.60 10.70 -5.85
N ALA A 92 -40.31 10.60 -6.18
CA ALA A 92 -39.81 10.79 -7.54
C ALA A 92 -38.59 9.94 -7.86
N PRO A 93 -38.62 8.61 -7.65
CA PRO A 93 -37.45 7.74 -7.82
C PRO A 93 -36.90 7.77 -9.24
N HIS A 94 -37.74 7.95 -10.24
CA HIS A 94 -37.39 7.96 -11.66
C HIS A 94 -36.46 9.14 -12.07
N LEU A 95 -36.38 10.19 -11.23
CA LEU A 95 -35.48 11.32 -11.46
C LEU A 95 -34.09 11.09 -10.84
N GLY A 96 -33.94 10.10 -9.96
CA GLY A 96 -32.69 9.80 -9.29
C GLY A 96 -31.77 8.89 -10.09
N ARG A 97 -30.46 8.98 -9.77
CA ARG A 97 -29.42 8.04 -10.17
C ARG A 97 -28.54 7.80 -8.96
N SER A 98 -28.55 6.58 -8.42
CA SER A 98 -27.85 6.28 -7.17
C SER A 98 -26.37 6.01 -7.41
N ALA A 99 -25.53 6.85 -6.83
CA ALA A 99 -24.09 6.63 -6.79
C ALA A 99 -23.73 5.44 -5.88
N LEU A 100 -24.53 5.18 -4.84
CA LEU A 100 -24.30 4.03 -3.96
C LEU A 100 -24.58 2.70 -4.68
N ASP A 101 -25.61 2.63 -5.50
CA ASP A 101 -25.89 1.43 -6.33
C ASP A 101 -24.71 1.14 -7.28
N ALA A 102 -24.06 2.18 -7.81
CA ALA A 102 -22.86 2.01 -8.61
C ALA A 102 -21.69 1.42 -7.82
N VAL A 103 -21.49 1.86 -6.57
CA VAL A 103 -20.48 1.28 -5.67
C VAL A 103 -20.80 -0.20 -5.40
N GLU A 104 -22.04 -0.53 -5.05
CA GLU A 104 -22.46 -1.90 -4.76
C GLU A 104 -22.28 -2.82 -5.99
N LEU A 105 -22.66 -2.36 -7.18
CA LEU A 105 -22.48 -3.12 -8.43
C LEU A 105 -20.99 -3.30 -8.78
N MET A 106 -20.17 -2.29 -8.53
CA MET A 106 -18.71 -2.41 -8.66
C MET A 106 -18.16 -3.47 -7.73
N ASP A 107 -18.55 -3.47 -6.44
CA ASP A 107 -18.10 -4.42 -5.44
C ASP A 107 -18.51 -5.86 -5.80
N VAL A 108 -19.74 -6.05 -6.27
CA VAL A 108 -20.21 -7.34 -6.81
C VAL A 108 -19.38 -7.77 -8.02
N GLY A 109 -19.15 -6.88 -8.97
CA GLY A 109 -18.35 -7.17 -10.17
C GLY A 109 -16.91 -7.55 -9.84
N VAL A 110 -16.30 -6.88 -8.88
CA VAL A 110 -14.94 -7.23 -8.39
C VAL A 110 -14.95 -8.57 -7.67
N ASN A 111 -15.98 -8.88 -6.89
CA ASN A 111 -16.11 -10.19 -6.23
C ASN A 111 -16.18 -11.33 -7.25
N TYR A 112 -16.91 -11.18 -8.36
CA TYR A 112 -16.89 -12.17 -9.44
C TYR A 112 -15.54 -12.23 -10.17
N MET A 113 -14.82 -11.12 -10.30
CA MET A 113 -13.47 -11.12 -10.88
C MET A 113 -12.50 -11.98 -10.09
N ARG A 114 -12.71 -12.17 -8.77
CA ARG A 114 -11.82 -12.97 -7.89
C ARG A 114 -11.68 -14.42 -8.34
N GLU A 115 -12.70 -15.01 -8.95
CA GLU A 115 -12.63 -16.34 -9.56
C GLU A 115 -11.62 -16.45 -10.72
N HIS A 116 -11.17 -15.30 -11.26
CA HIS A 116 -10.36 -15.20 -12.48
C HIS A 116 -9.09 -14.35 -12.26
N MET A 117 -8.56 -14.36 -11.03
CA MET A 117 -7.29 -13.75 -10.64
C MET A 117 -6.24 -14.84 -10.43
N GLU A 118 -4.95 -14.46 -10.43
CA GLU A 118 -3.89 -15.36 -9.98
C GLU A 118 -3.98 -15.57 -8.46
N ASP A 119 -3.53 -16.71 -7.96
CA ASP A 119 -3.58 -17.04 -6.51
C ASP A 119 -2.79 -16.04 -5.66
N SER A 120 -1.77 -15.40 -6.25
CA SER A 120 -0.98 -14.36 -5.61
C SER A 120 -1.65 -12.99 -5.57
N ASP A 121 -2.72 -12.78 -6.33
CA ASP A 121 -3.41 -11.49 -6.39
C ASP A 121 -4.33 -11.27 -5.19
N ARG A 122 -4.46 -10.02 -4.78
CA ARG A 122 -5.42 -9.62 -3.74
C ARG A 122 -6.09 -8.31 -4.12
N VAL A 123 -7.37 -8.22 -3.83
CA VAL A 123 -8.16 -7.00 -4.01
C VAL A 123 -9.01 -6.80 -2.76
N HIS A 124 -8.79 -5.68 -2.09
CA HIS A 124 -9.50 -5.29 -0.88
C HIS A 124 -10.23 -3.99 -1.13
N TYR A 125 -11.35 -3.76 -0.44
CA TYR A 125 -12.02 -2.47 -0.53
C TYR A 125 -12.64 -2.05 0.80
N ALA A 126 -12.91 -0.75 0.89
CA ALA A 126 -13.71 -0.15 1.94
C ALA A 126 -14.56 0.98 1.33
N ILE A 127 -15.86 0.98 1.64
CA ILE A 127 -16.74 2.09 1.26
C ILE A 127 -16.40 3.26 2.18
N THR A 128 -15.90 4.35 1.61
CA THR A 128 -15.46 5.55 2.35
C THR A 128 -16.52 6.62 2.43
N ASN A 129 -17.49 6.61 1.48
CA ASN A 129 -18.65 7.48 1.48
C ASN A 129 -19.86 6.74 0.93
N THR A 130 -20.91 6.60 1.71
CA THR A 130 -22.18 5.98 1.30
C THR A 130 -23.19 6.98 0.73
N GLY A 131 -22.86 8.26 0.67
CA GLY A 131 -23.76 9.31 0.17
C GLY A 131 -24.82 9.79 1.14
N GLY A 132 -24.79 9.34 2.40
CA GLY A 132 -25.70 9.78 3.44
C GLY A 132 -26.30 8.66 4.28
N LYS A 133 -27.19 9.03 5.21
CA LYS A 133 -27.79 8.09 6.18
C LYS A 133 -29.29 7.91 5.99
N SER A 134 -29.92 8.68 5.10
CA SER A 134 -31.39 8.68 4.92
C SER A 134 -31.77 7.76 3.77
N PRO A 135 -32.46 6.63 4.03
CA PRO A 135 -32.80 5.65 2.99
C PRO A 135 -33.83 6.14 1.98
N ASN A 136 -34.53 7.22 2.29
CA ASN A 136 -35.52 7.85 1.39
C ASN A 136 -34.92 8.91 0.46
N VAL A 137 -33.60 9.07 0.43
CA VAL A 137 -32.87 9.96 -0.47
C VAL A 137 -31.96 9.15 -1.38
N VAL A 138 -32.14 9.29 -2.70
CA VAL A 138 -31.20 8.70 -3.67
C VAL A 138 -29.86 9.40 -3.57
N GLN A 139 -28.79 8.62 -3.42
CA GLN A 139 -27.45 9.14 -3.12
C GLN A 139 -26.81 9.76 -4.38
N ALA A 140 -26.53 11.07 -4.32
CA ALA A 140 -25.89 11.79 -5.42
C ALA A 140 -24.39 11.53 -5.52
N GLU A 141 -23.76 11.14 -4.42
CA GLU A 141 -22.32 10.83 -4.38
C GLU A 141 -22.08 9.59 -3.51
N ALA A 142 -21.17 8.73 -3.95
CA ALA A 142 -20.65 7.64 -3.13
C ALA A 142 -19.20 7.34 -3.55
N GLU A 143 -18.42 6.80 -2.63
CA GLU A 143 -17.01 6.49 -2.88
C GLU A 143 -16.62 5.17 -2.23
N VAL A 144 -15.85 4.38 -2.97
CA VAL A 144 -15.19 3.18 -2.47
C VAL A 144 -13.70 3.26 -2.78
N ARG A 145 -12.88 2.90 -1.78
CA ARG A 145 -11.42 2.81 -1.92
C ARG A 145 -11.03 1.36 -2.11
N TYR A 146 -10.22 1.11 -3.11
CA TYR A 146 -9.65 -0.19 -3.42
C TYR A 146 -8.15 -0.23 -3.20
N LEU A 147 -7.66 -1.31 -2.59
CA LEU A 147 -6.25 -1.67 -2.53
C LEU A 147 -6.04 -2.96 -3.32
N ILE A 148 -5.27 -2.88 -4.38
CA ILE A 148 -5.04 -3.93 -5.38
C ILE A 148 -3.60 -4.38 -5.27
N ARG A 149 -3.36 -5.69 -5.13
CA ARG A 149 -2.02 -6.26 -4.93
C ARG A 149 -1.76 -7.38 -5.93
N SER A 150 -0.52 -7.47 -6.38
CA SER A 150 -0.05 -8.57 -7.23
C SER A 150 1.46 -8.81 -7.03
N ALA A 151 1.97 -9.90 -7.54
CA ALA A 151 3.36 -10.30 -7.36
C ALA A 151 4.38 -9.31 -7.96
N THR A 152 4.00 -8.57 -9.01
CA THR A 152 4.88 -7.60 -9.68
C THR A 152 4.11 -6.36 -10.15
N ASN A 153 4.81 -5.25 -10.34
CA ASN A 153 4.21 -4.01 -10.88
C ASN A 153 3.43 -4.21 -12.18
N PRO A 154 3.95 -4.90 -13.21
CA PRO A 154 3.20 -5.09 -14.45
C PRO A 154 1.89 -5.88 -14.25
N LYS A 155 1.90 -6.91 -13.38
CA LYS A 155 0.71 -7.68 -13.04
C LYS A 155 -0.29 -6.85 -12.25
N CYS A 156 0.19 -6.11 -11.24
CA CYS A 156 -0.64 -5.22 -10.44
C CYS A 156 -1.35 -4.16 -11.31
N LYS A 157 -0.63 -3.56 -12.25
CA LYS A 157 -1.20 -2.60 -13.20
C LYS A 157 -2.29 -3.23 -14.08
N LYS A 158 -2.09 -4.43 -14.60
CA LYS A 158 -3.10 -5.15 -15.38
C LYS A 158 -4.35 -5.46 -14.55
N LEU A 159 -4.17 -5.86 -13.29
CA LEU A 159 -5.28 -6.12 -12.38
C LEU A 159 -6.05 -4.84 -12.06
N TYR A 160 -5.34 -3.74 -11.78
CA TYR A 160 -5.93 -2.41 -11.60
C TYR A 160 -6.79 -1.98 -12.81
N GLU A 161 -6.28 -2.16 -14.02
CA GLU A 161 -7.02 -1.85 -15.25
C GLU A 161 -8.31 -2.69 -15.38
N ARG A 162 -8.33 -3.93 -14.85
CA ARG A 162 -9.56 -4.73 -14.79
C ARG A 162 -10.56 -4.14 -13.79
N VAL A 163 -10.11 -3.72 -12.61
CA VAL A 163 -10.97 -3.06 -11.61
C VAL A 163 -11.56 -1.76 -12.17
N VAL A 164 -10.76 -0.96 -12.86
CA VAL A 164 -11.25 0.27 -13.52
C VAL A 164 -12.35 -0.05 -14.54
N ARG A 165 -12.20 -1.10 -15.36
CA ARG A 165 -13.25 -1.51 -16.33
C ARG A 165 -14.53 -1.95 -15.64
N ILE A 166 -14.44 -2.62 -14.49
CA ILE A 166 -15.63 -3.00 -13.70
C ILE A 166 -16.34 -1.74 -13.18
N ALA A 167 -15.59 -0.78 -12.66
CA ALA A 167 -16.16 0.50 -12.22
C ALA A 167 -16.86 1.26 -13.37
N GLN A 168 -16.25 1.26 -14.56
CA GLN A 168 -16.87 1.83 -15.77
C GLN A 168 -18.18 1.11 -16.13
N GLY A 169 -18.21 -0.22 -16.01
CA GLY A 169 -19.43 -1.00 -16.20
C GLY A 169 -20.51 -0.67 -15.18
N ALA A 170 -20.15 -0.52 -13.91
CA ALA A 170 -21.08 -0.12 -12.85
C ALA A 170 -21.67 1.28 -13.11
N ALA A 171 -20.83 2.23 -13.49
CA ALA A 171 -21.29 3.58 -13.85
C ALA A 171 -22.27 3.56 -15.04
N LEU A 172 -21.99 2.75 -16.06
CA LEU A 172 -22.86 2.59 -17.21
C LEU A 172 -24.22 1.98 -16.84
N MET A 173 -24.21 0.95 -15.97
CA MET A 173 -25.44 0.29 -15.51
C MET A 173 -26.35 1.20 -14.70
N THR A 174 -25.79 2.15 -13.97
CA THR A 174 -26.51 3.06 -13.06
C THR A 174 -26.76 4.44 -13.63
N ASP A 175 -26.28 4.71 -14.85
CA ASP A 175 -26.32 6.03 -15.48
C ASP A 175 -25.70 7.13 -14.60
N THR A 176 -24.56 6.78 -13.96
CA THR A 176 -23.77 7.68 -13.11
C THR A 176 -22.45 8.05 -13.78
N LYS A 177 -21.75 9.04 -13.24
CA LYS A 177 -20.40 9.42 -13.71
C LYS A 177 -19.36 8.86 -12.75
N LEU A 178 -18.31 8.25 -13.30
CA LEU A 178 -17.17 7.72 -12.55
C LEU A 178 -16.01 8.72 -12.57
N GLU A 179 -15.44 8.97 -11.39
CA GLU A 179 -14.14 9.60 -11.20
C GLU A 179 -13.21 8.58 -10.53
N VAL A 180 -12.02 8.38 -11.10
CA VAL A 180 -10.99 7.50 -10.53
C VAL A 180 -9.84 8.36 -10.04
N LEU A 181 -9.58 8.31 -8.73
CA LEU A 181 -8.54 9.08 -8.07
C LEU A 181 -7.43 8.11 -7.63
N PHE A 182 -6.28 8.18 -8.29
CA PHE A 182 -5.09 7.45 -7.84
C PHE A 182 -4.64 8.02 -6.51
N ASP A 183 -4.43 7.15 -5.52
CA ASP A 183 -4.01 7.54 -4.17
C ASP A 183 -2.52 7.21 -3.96
N GLU A 184 -2.14 5.95 -4.08
CA GLU A 184 -0.75 5.53 -3.92
C GLU A 184 -0.41 4.27 -4.73
N GLY A 185 0.89 4.02 -4.88
CA GLY A 185 1.39 2.79 -5.49
C GLY A 185 2.80 2.45 -5.01
N LEU A 186 3.04 1.17 -4.77
CA LEU A 186 4.32 0.64 -4.32
C LEU A 186 4.76 -0.51 -5.21
N SER A 187 6.04 -0.54 -5.55
CA SER A 187 6.66 -1.67 -6.22
C SER A 187 6.79 -2.88 -5.29
N ASN A 188 6.81 -4.07 -5.87
CA ASN A 188 7.31 -5.24 -5.18
C ASN A 188 8.79 -5.05 -4.81
N THR A 189 9.20 -5.64 -3.71
CA THR A 189 10.62 -5.67 -3.31
C THR A 189 11.40 -6.56 -4.27
N VAL A 190 12.54 -6.06 -4.73
CA VAL A 190 13.52 -6.84 -5.49
C VAL A 190 14.60 -7.30 -4.51
N PRO A 191 14.77 -8.61 -4.25
CA PRO A 191 15.77 -9.12 -3.32
C PRO A 191 17.19 -8.76 -3.74
N ASN A 192 18.04 -8.41 -2.75
CA ASN A 192 19.45 -8.21 -2.94
C ASN A 192 20.23 -9.31 -2.20
N PHE A 193 20.32 -10.47 -2.82
CA PHE A 193 20.91 -11.67 -2.21
C PHE A 193 22.36 -11.45 -1.71
N ALA A 194 23.16 -10.63 -2.41
CA ALA A 194 24.52 -10.32 -1.97
C ALA A 194 24.55 -9.55 -0.65
N LEU A 195 23.67 -8.57 -0.48
CA LEU A 195 23.54 -7.81 0.76
C LEU A 195 22.91 -8.63 1.87
N GLU A 196 21.92 -9.45 1.54
CA GLU A 196 21.28 -10.38 2.47
C GLU A 196 22.28 -11.37 3.06
N ASP A 197 23.21 -11.92 2.26
CA ASP A 197 24.30 -12.79 2.71
C ASP A 197 25.25 -12.06 3.70
N VAL A 198 25.56 -10.80 3.45
CA VAL A 198 26.36 -9.98 4.38
C VAL A 198 25.63 -9.77 5.70
N ILE A 199 24.34 -9.44 5.66
CA ILE A 199 23.52 -9.27 6.85
C ILE A 199 23.41 -10.60 7.62
N ALA A 200 23.22 -11.74 6.94
CA ALA A 200 23.16 -13.06 7.57
C ALA A 200 24.46 -13.42 8.32
N LYS A 201 25.62 -13.11 7.75
CA LYS A 201 26.92 -13.29 8.41
C LYS A 201 27.06 -12.36 9.63
N ALA A 202 26.59 -11.11 9.54
CA ALA A 202 26.57 -10.20 10.67
C ALA A 202 25.68 -10.71 11.81
N PHE A 203 24.49 -11.26 11.50
CA PHE A 203 23.62 -11.91 12.48
C PHE A 203 24.30 -13.08 13.19
N GLN A 204 25.01 -13.93 12.46
CA GLN A 204 25.78 -15.04 13.07
C GLN A 204 26.90 -14.56 13.98
N THR A 205 27.55 -13.45 13.63
CA THR A 205 28.66 -12.88 14.42
C THR A 205 28.16 -12.20 15.69
N VAL A 206 27.10 -11.41 15.60
CA VAL A 206 26.53 -10.68 16.74
C VAL A 206 25.72 -11.60 17.66
N GLY A 207 25.05 -12.62 17.07
CA GLY A 207 24.12 -13.49 17.76
C GLY A 207 22.76 -12.83 17.96
N VAL A 208 21.84 -13.58 18.55
CA VAL A 208 20.51 -13.11 18.94
C VAL A 208 20.42 -13.04 20.47
N PRO A 209 19.57 -12.15 21.01
CA PRO A 209 19.30 -12.12 22.45
C PRO A 209 18.80 -13.48 22.94
N THR A 210 19.20 -13.84 24.14
CA THR A 210 18.63 -15.01 24.84
C THR A 210 17.51 -14.52 25.73
N TYR A 211 16.38 -15.20 25.65
CA TYR A 211 15.20 -14.88 26.44
C TYR A 211 15.07 -15.82 27.64
N THR A 212 14.51 -15.36 28.74
CA THR A 212 14.14 -16.17 29.87
C THR A 212 12.83 -16.91 29.62
N ALA A 213 12.48 -17.88 30.47
CA ALA A 213 11.19 -18.57 30.35
C ALA A 213 9.97 -17.66 30.62
N GLU A 214 10.19 -16.49 31.20
CA GLU A 214 9.14 -15.50 31.52
C GLU A 214 8.96 -14.46 30.40
N GLU A 215 9.95 -14.29 29.53
CA GLU A 215 9.92 -13.42 28.36
C GLU A 215 9.35 -14.12 27.13
#